data_e3385b70cf524e4632994b5871ea7b37
#
_entry.id   e3385b70cf524e4632994b5871ea7b37
#
_cell.length_a   1.000
_cell.length_b   1.000
_cell.length_c   1.000
_cell.angle_alpha   90.00
_cell.angle_beta   90.00
_cell.angle_gamma   90.00
#
_symmetry.space_group_name_H-M   'P 1'
#
loop_
_entity.id
_entity.type
_entity.pdbx_description
1 polymer ?
#
loop_
_entity_poly.entity_id
_entity_poly.type
_entity_poly.pdbx_seq_one_letter_code
_entity_poly.pdbx_strand_id
1 'polypeptide(L)'
;MTTLNADHFIAHDGVRVPVKSWLPVDRPPTAVVIAVHGFNDYSNFFAAPGDFLASRTVATYAFDQRGFGATPAAGIWPGVPALIKDLETVIALVRARHPGIPLYLFGESMGGAVVMVTIKKAAAENRKSDVDGVILSAPAVWGRETMPWYQTAALWLSAHTVPKAKLTGQGLKIMASDNIEMLRALGRDPLVIKKTRVDAVYGLTNLMDAALEAARDLDLPMLILYGKKDQIIPNAPTELMLARLPESGKADRKVIFYANGYHMLTRDLQGQTVWRDIATWIDAR
;
A
#
# COMPACT_ATOMS: atom_id res chain seq x y z
N MET A 1 -7.43 17.38 -17.93
CA MET A 1 -6.14 16.83 -18.38
C MET A 1 -5.35 16.38 -17.15
N THR A 2 -4.88 15.14 -17.10
CA THR A 2 -4.09 14.62 -15.96
C THR A 2 -2.68 15.22 -16.01
N THR A 3 -2.19 15.72 -14.87
CA THR A 3 -0.85 16.33 -14.76
C THR A 3 -0.22 15.97 -13.43
N LEU A 4 1.11 15.83 -13.39
CA LEU A 4 1.88 15.65 -12.16
C LEU A 4 2.66 16.94 -11.88
N ASN A 5 2.30 17.60 -10.78
CA ASN A 5 2.98 18.78 -10.24
C ASN A 5 3.93 18.39 -9.09
N ALA A 6 4.58 19.38 -8.48
CA ALA A 6 5.53 19.14 -7.39
C ALA A 6 4.86 18.55 -6.13
N ASP A 7 3.62 18.95 -5.83
CA ASP A 7 2.89 18.66 -4.60
C ASP A 7 1.56 17.94 -4.80
N HIS A 8 1.13 17.72 -6.07
CA HIS A 8 -0.12 17.03 -6.38
C HIS A 8 -0.14 16.51 -7.81
N PHE A 9 -1.05 15.59 -8.09
CA PHE A 9 -1.50 15.29 -9.46
C PHE A 9 -2.99 15.60 -9.61
N ILE A 10 -3.41 15.80 -10.87
CA ILE A 10 -4.82 15.91 -11.22
C ILE A 10 -5.29 14.55 -11.73
N ALA A 11 -6.23 13.95 -11.03
CA ALA A 11 -6.85 12.68 -11.39
C ALA A 11 -7.70 12.81 -12.65
N HIS A 12 -8.15 11.68 -13.21
CA HIS A 12 -8.94 11.60 -14.44
C HIS A 12 -10.27 12.38 -14.39
N ASP A 13 -10.83 12.56 -13.20
CA ASP A 13 -12.07 13.27 -12.91
C ASP A 13 -11.85 14.71 -12.41
N GLY A 14 -10.61 15.22 -12.49
CA GLY A 14 -10.25 16.57 -12.09
C GLY A 14 -9.94 16.74 -10.60
N VAL A 15 -10.04 15.70 -9.80
CA VAL A 15 -9.71 15.77 -8.37
C VAL A 15 -8.21 16.00 -8.19
N ARG A 16 -7.86 16.98 -7.35
CA ARG A 16 -6.48 17.23 -6.92
C ARG A 16 -6.10 16.25 -5.82
N VAL A 17 -5.06 15.46 -6.07
CA VAL A 17 -4.54 14.43 -5.17
C VAL A 17 -3.14 14.83 -4.71
N PRO A 18 -2.90 15.03 -3.40
CA PRO A 18 -1.60 15.41 -2.86
C PRO A 18 -0.53 14.35 -3.14
N VAL A 19 0.68 14.81 -3.46
CA VAL A 19 1.86 13.97 -3.70
C VAL A 19 3.02 14.49 -2.87
N LYS A 20 3.81 13.59 -2.32
CA LYS A 20 5.16 13.85 -1.81
C LYS A 20 6.16 13.14 -2.68
N SER A 21 7.32 13.76 -2.88
CA SER A 21 8.40 13.14 -3.63
C SER A 21 9.74 13.34 -2.91
N TRP A 22 10.58 12.31 -2.99
CA TRP A 22 11.97 12.29 -2.52
C TRP A 22 12.83 11.97 -3.72
N LEU A 23 13.55 12.97 -4.20
CA LEU A 23 14.32 12.89 -5.44
C LEU A 23 15.80 12.95 -5.14
N PRO A 24 16.65 12.17 -5.83
CA PRO A 24 18.10 12.34 -5.79
C PRO A 24 18.49 13.76 -6.18
N VAL A 25 19.46 14.37 -5.48
CA VAL A 25 19.86 15.77 -5.69
C VAL A 25 20.94 15.88 -6.76
N ASP A 26 21.98 15.03 -6.69
CA ASP A 26 23.21 15.22 -7.47
C ASP A 26 23.30 14.37 -8.74
N ARG A 27 22.36 13.43 -8.93
CA ARG A 27 22.37 12.45 -10.03
C ARG A 27 20.96 12.14 -10.50
N PRO A 28 20.79 11.82 -11.80
CA PRO A 28 19.51 11.30 -12.26
C PRO A 28 19.16 9.98 -11.55
N PRO A 29 17.89 9.69 -11.35
CA PRO A 29 17.46 8.45 -10.69
C PRO A 29 17.83 7.22 -11.54
N THR A 30 18.30 6.16 -10.86
CA THR A 30 18.57 4.84 -11.45
C THR A 30 17.33 3.95 -11.40
N ALA A 31 16.40 4.24 -10.48
CA ALA A 31 15.10 3.57 -10.36
C ALA A 31 14.08 4.56 -9.79
N VAL A 32 12.81 4.22 -9.95
CA VAL A 32 11.67 4.99 -9.43
C VAL A 32 10.76 4.08 -8.62
N VAL A 33 10.26 4.57 -7.48
CA VAL A 33 9.28 3.88 -6.65
C VAL A 33 8.03 4.74 -6.50
N ILE A 34 6.85 4.18 -6.75
CA ILE A 34 5.57 4.76 -6.35
C ILE A 34 5.11 4.04 -5.08
N ALA A 35 5.00 4.78 -3.96
CA ALA A 35 4.62 4.25 -2.66
C ALA A 35 3.14 4.52 -2.36
N VAL A 36 2.42 3.45 -2.02
CA VAL A 36 0.97 3.44 -1.76
C VAL A 36 0.74 3.08 -0.29
N HIS A 37 0.17 4.01 0.47
CA HIS A 37 0.02 3.93 1.92
C HIS A 37 -1.08 2.97 2.39
N GLY A 38 -1.02 2.60 3.68
CA GLY A 38 -2.00 1.78 4.36
C GLY A 38 -3.32 2.52 4.69
N PHE A 39 -4.29 1.77 5.23
CA PHE A 39 -5.60 2.28 5.62
C PHE A 39 -5.48 3.33 6.72
N ASN A 40 -6.24 4.42 6.60
CA ASN A 40 -6.27 5.55 7.53
C ASN A 40 -4.98 6.39 7.62
N ASP A 41 -3.98 6.09 6.80
CA ASP A 41 -2.69 6.78 6.69
C ASP A 41 -2.67 7.72 5.48
N TYR A 42 -1.51 8.28 5.12
CA TYR A 42 -1.33 9.16 3.98
C TYR A 42 0.14 9.15 3.49
N SER A 43 0.44 9.90 2.45
CA SER A 43 1.74 9.88 1.75
C SER A 43 2.98 10.03 2.64
N ASN A 44 2.85 10.66 3.83
CA ASN A 44 3.97 10.84 4.76
C ASN A 44 4.49 9.55 5.41
N PHE A 45 3.76 8.44 5.29
CA PHE A 45 4.19 7.14 5.83
C PHE A 45 5.55 6.71 5.28
N PHE A 46 5.90 7.17 4.09
CA PHE A 46 7.11 6.79 3.39
C PHE A 46 8.25 7.82 3.52
N ALA A 47 8.16 8.80 4.44
CA ALA A 47 9.15 9.88 4.53
C ALA A 47 10.58 9.35 4.76
N ALA A 48 10.80 8.60 5.83
CA ALA A 48 12.14 8.09 6.14
C ALA A 48 12.68 7.07 5.11
N PRO A 49 11.89 6.07 4.62
CA PRO A 49 12.34 5.24 3.49
C PRO A 49 12.59 6.05 2.22
N GLY A 50 11.78 7.07 1.94
CA GLY A 50 11.93 7.92 0.75
C GLY A 50 13.25 8.70 0.77
N ASP A 51 13.60 9.34 1.90
CA ASP A 51 14.89 10.02 2.09
C ASP A 51 16.07 9.03 1.93
N PHE A 52 15.96 7.85 2.52
CA PHE A 52 16.97 6.81 2.40
C PHE A 52 17.16 6.35 0.95
N LEU A 53 16.07 6.10 0.22
CA LEU A 53 16.12 5.67 -1.18
C LEU A 53 16.65 6.78 -2.09
N ALA A 54 16.27 8.04 -1.85
CA ALA A 54 16.80 9.20 -2.59
C ALA A 54 18.32 9.31 -2.45
N SER A 55 18.88 9.06 -1.25
CA SER A 55 20.33 9.02 -1.03
C SER A 55 21.04 7.89 -1.81
N ARG A 56 20.28 6.93 -2.34
CA ARG A 56 20.73 5.80 -3.16
C ARG A 56 20.30 5.92 -4.62
N THR A 57 20.06 7.14 -5.10
CA THR A 57 19.64 7.42 -6.47
C THR A 57 18.30 6.82 -6.90
N VAL A 58 17.44 6.45 -5.96
CA VAL A 58 16.08 5.99 -6.25
C VAL A 58 15.09 7.12 -5.99
N ALA A 59 14.41 7.60 -7.05
CA ALA A 59 13.34 8.60 -6.89
C ALA A 59 12.09 7.95 -6.32
N THR A 60 11.43 8.57 -5.34
CA THR A 60 10.22 8.05 -4.75
C THR A 60 9.09 9.06 -4.81
N TYR A 61 7.90 8.59 -5.14
CA TYR A 61 6.64 9.34 -5.11
C TYR A 61 5.64 8.62 -4.21
N ALA A 62 5.02 9.33 -3.28
CA ALA A 62 3.92 8.84 -2.49
C ALA A 62 2.74 9.81 -2.60
N PHE A 63 1.54 9.33 -2.72
CA PHE A 63 0.35 10.15 -2.85
C PHE A 63 -0.69 9.82 -1.79
N ASP A 64 -1.52 10.80 -1.41
CA ASP A 64 -2.65 10.56 -0.53
C ASP A 64 -3.75 9.86 -1.32
N GLN A 65 -4.01 8.59 -1.03
CA GLN A 65 -5.10 7.88 -1.69
C GLN A 65 -6.44 8.59 -1.41
N ARG A 66 -7.31 8.62 -2.40
CA ARG A 66 -8.64 9.23 -2.30
C ARG A 66 -9.39 8.75 -1.04
N GLY A 67 -9.98 9.69 -0.30
CA GLY A 67 -10.62 9.42 0.99
C GLY A 67 -9.68 9.39 2.20
N PHE A 68 -8.38 9.66 1.99
CA PHE A 68 -7.36 9.69 3.05
C PHE A 68 -6.50 10.94 2.97
N GLY A 69 -5.74 11.21 4.03
CA GLY A 69 -4.81 12.33 4.10
C GLY A 69 -5.48 13.68 3.86
N ALA A 70 -4.88 14.52 3.02
CA ALA A 70 -5.39 15.83 2.65
C ALA A 70 -6.29 15.81 1.39
N THR A 71 -6.76 14.63 0.95
CA THR A 71 -7.70 14.56 -0.18
C THR A 71 -9.08 15.10 0.21
N PRO A 72 -9.88 15.60 -0.75
CA PRO A 72 -11.29 15.85 -0.52
C PRO A 72 -12.03 14.61 0.01
N ALA A 73 -13.00 14.81 0.89
CA ALA A 73 -13.81 13.73 1.49
C ALA A 73 -13.02 12.69 2.32
N ALA A 74 -11.94 13.12 3.00
CA ALA A 74 -11.19 12.26 3.93
C ALA A 74 -12.13 11.57 4.94
N GLY A 75 -11.94 10.25 5.14
CA GLY A 75 -12.78 9.39 5.98
C GLY A 75 -13.99 8.79 5.26
N ILE A 76 -14.20 9.08 3.96
CA ILE A 76 -15.22 8.45 3.13
C ILE A 76 -14.56 7.46 2.18
N TRP A 77 -15.06 6.22 2.16
CA TRP A 77 -14.53 5.19 1.27
C TRP A 77 -14.82 5.50 -0.21
N PRO A 78 -13.79 5.59 -1.06
CA PRO A 78 -13.96 6.01 -2.45
C PRO A 78 -14.41 4.88 -3.39
N GLY A 79 -14.37 3.64 -2.91
CA GLY A 79 -14.55 2.45 -3.72
C GLY A 79 -13.26 1.95 -4.39
N VAL A 80 -13.16 0.63 -4.58
CA VAL A 80 -11.98 -0.02 -5.18
C VAL A 80 -11.69 0.50 -6.60
N PRO A 81 -12.68 0.71 -7.49
CA PRO A 81 -12.41 1.22 -8.84
C PRO A 81 -11.73 2.60 -8.85
N ALA A 82 -12.06 3.48 -7.92
CA ALA A 82 -11.44 4.82 -7.84
C ALA A 82 -9.98 4.72 -7.39
N LEU A 83 -9.68 3.87 -6.40
CA LEU A 83 -8.30 3.63 -5.93
C LEU A 83 -7.41 3.07 -7.05
N ILE A 84 -7.91 2.08 -7.81
CA ILE A 84 -7.22 1.52 -8.98
C ILE A 84 -6.97 2.62 -10.02
N LYS A 85 -7.99 3.41 -10.35
CA LYS A 85 -7.88 4.42 -11.40
C LYS A 85 -6.91 5.53 -11.05
N ASP A 86 -6.86 5.93 -9.77
CA ASP A 86 -5.88 6.91 -9.29
C ASP A 86 -4.45 6.34 -9.38
N LEU A 87 -4.23 5.07 -8.97
CA LEU A 87 -2.91 4.45 -9.08
C LEU A 87 -2.48 4.29 -10.56
N GLU A 88 -3.37 3.85 -11.46
CA GLU A 88 -3.10 3.81 -12.91
C GLU A 88 -2.68 5.20 -13.44
N THR A 89 -3.35 6.26 -12.96
CA THR A 89 -3.03 7.63 -13.35
C THR A 89 -1.64 8.04 -12.88
N VAL A 90 -1.30 7.76 -11.62
CA VAL A 90 0.04 8.07 -11.08
C VAL A 90 1.12 7.28 -11.81
N ILE A 91 0.91 5.99 -12.08
CA ILE A 91 1.85 5.16 -12.84
C ILE A 91 2.15 5.82 -14.20
N ALA A 92 1.12 6.17 -14.96
CA ALA A 92 1.28 6.77 -16.28
C ALA A 92 2.03 8.12 -16.22
N LEU A 93 1.70 8.97 -15.24
CA LEU A 93 2.33 10.29 -15.06
C LEU A 93 3.81 10.18 -14.64
N VAL A 94 4.11 9.25 -13.72
CA VAL A 94 5.50 9.02 -13.26
C VAL A 94 6.32 8.33 -14.35
N ARG A 95 5.75 7.38 -15.08
CA ARG A 95 6.41 6.74 -16.25
C ARG A 95 6.75 7.78 -17.33
N ALA A 96 5.83 8.71 -17.61
CA ALA A 96 6.08 9.80 -18.56
C ALA A 96 7.19 10.77 -18.10
N ARG A 97 7.32 10.98 -16.78
CA ARG A 97 8.38 11.81 -16.19
C ARG A 97 9.75 11.13 -16.19
N HIS A 98 9.78 9.80 -16.12
CA HIS A 98 10.99 8.97 -16.04
C HIS A 98 11.01 7.89 -17.13
N PRO A 99 11.08 8.27 -18.42
CA PRO A 99 11.08 7.32 -19.52
C PRO A 99 12.31 6.43 -19.46
N GLY A 100 12.12 5.11 -19.61
CA GLY A 100 13.21 4.12 -19.64
C GLY A 100 13.85 3.80 -18.28
N ILE A 101 13.47 4.47 -17.20
CA ILE A 101 13.96 4.16 -15.84
C ILE A 101 13.09 3.06 -15.22
N PRO A 102 13.68 2.01 -14.60
CA PRO A 102 12.90 0.98 -13.88
C PRO A 102 11.93 1.59 -12.88
N LEU A 103 10.66 1.17 -12.92
CA LEU A 103 9.57 1.68 -12.09
C LEU A 103 8.95 0.56 -11.25
N TYR A 104 8.98 0.74 -9.94
CA TYR A 104 8.44 -0.22 -8.98
C TYR A 104 7.26 0.37 -8.21
N LEU A 105 6.30 -0.48 -7.84
CA LEU A 105 5.26 -0.13 -6.88
C LEU A 105 5.63 -0.65 -5.50
N PHE A 106 5.56 0.20 -4.49
CA PHE A 106 5.60 -0.22 -3.10
C PHE A 106 4.18 -0.06 -2.51
N GLY A 107 3.64 -1.11 -1.92
CA GLY A 107 2.34 -1.06 -1.25
C GLY A 107 2.43 -1.57 0.18
N GLU A 108 2.08 -0.71 1.17
CA GLU A 108 1.94 -1.12 2.57
C GLU A 108 0.48 -1.41 2.90
N SER A 109 0.19 -2.57 3.49
CA SER A 109 -1.15 -2.92 3.99
C SER A 109 -2.24 -2.75 2.91
N MET A 110 -3.22 -1.85 3.10
CA MET A 110 -4.23 -1.50 2.08
C MET A 110 -3.58 -1.10 0.75
N GLY A 111 -2.48 -0.34 0.78
CA GLY A 111 -1.74 0.03 -0.42
C GLY A 111 -1.22 -1.18 -1.18
N GLY A 112 -0.78 -2.23 -0.47
CA GLY A 112 -0.41 -3.51 -1.07
C GLY A 112 -1.59 -4.18 -1.77
N ALA A 113 -2.76 -4.18 -1.15
CA ALA A 113 -3.99 -4.69 -1.75
C ALA A 113 -4.39 -3.90 -3.01
N VAL A 114 -4.28 -2.56 -3.00
CA VAL A 114 -4.55 -1.70 -4.17
C VAL A 114 -3.57 -2.03 -5.30
N VAL A 115 -2.28 -2.20 -5.00
CA VAL A 115 -1.27 -2.61 -5.99
C VAL A 115 -1.65 -3.96 -6.62
N MET A 116 -1.98 -4.98 -5.81
CA MET A 116 -2.34 -6.31 -6.30
C MET A 116 -3.54 -6.28 -7.26
N VAL A 117 -4.63 -5.60 -6.88
CA VAL A 117 -5.83 -5.51 -7.74
C VAL A 117 -5.61 -4.67 -8.99
N THR A 118 -4.71 -3.67 -8.95
CA THR A 118 -4.35 -2.87 -10.12
C THR A 118 -3.57 -3.70 -11.14
N ILE A 119 -2.60 -4.50 -10.70
CA ILE A 119 -1.85 -5.41 -11.58
C ILE A 119 -2.77 -6.46 -12.19
N LYS A 120 -3.65 -7.10 -11.38
CA LYS A 120 -4.65 -8.05 -11.89
C LYS A 120 -5.51 -7.44 -12.99
N LYS A 121 -6.01 -6.21 -12.77
CA LYS A 121 -6.84 -5.52 -13.78
C LYS A 121 -6.08 -5.30 -15.09
N ALA A 122 -4.83 -4.85 -15.02
CA ALA A 122 -4.00 -4.67 -16.23
C ALA A 122 -3.82 -5.99 -16.99
N ALA A 123 -3.55 -7.09 -16.28
CA ALA A 123 -3.43 -8.42 -16.88
C ALA A 123 -4.74 -8.88 -17.54
N ALA A 124 -5.89 -8.70 -16.88
CA ALA A 124 -7.20 -9.05 -17.41
C ALA A 124 -7.57 -8.25 -18.69
N GLU A 125 -7.05 -7.03 -18.83
CA GLU A 125 -7.22 -6.18 -20.03
C GLU A 125 -6.13 -6.43 -21.09
N ASN A 126 -5.31 -7.48 -20.94
CA ASN A 126 -4.15 -7.80 -21.81
C ASN A 126 -3.20 -6.60 -22.00
N ARG A 127 -3.14 -5.71 -21.03
CA ARG A 127 -2.19 -4.59 -21.01
C ARG A 127 -0.90 -5.05 -20.32
N LYS A 128 0.23 -4.78 -20.97
CA LYS A 128 1.52 -4.92 -20.27
C LYS A 128 1.51 -3.95 -19.07
N SER A 129 1.92 -4.43 -17.92
CA SER A 129 2.12 -3.57 -16.76
C SER A 129 3.20 -2.53 -17.11
N ASP A 130 2.91 -1.24 -16.86
CA ASP A 130 3.90 -0.15 -17.00
C ASP A 130 4.88 -0.08 -15.82
N VAL A 131 4.94 -1.17 -15.02
CA VAL A 131 5.86 -1.31 -13.88
C VAL A 131 6.74 -2.55 -14.03
N ASP A 132 7.95 -2.46 -13.52
CA ASP A 132 8.99 -3.47 -13.67
C ASP A 132 9.01 -4.46 -12.48
N GLY A 133 8.25 -4.18 -11.42
CA GLY A 133 8.07 -5.06 -10.27
C GLY A 133 7.30 -4.42 -9.13
N VAL A 134 6.98 -5.23 -8.11
CA VAL A 134 6.22 -4.80 -6.94
C VAL A 134 6.91 -5.17 -5.63
N ILE A 135 6.72 -4.32 -4.62
CA ILE A 135 7.18 -4.52 -3.25
C ILE A 135 5.93 -4.46 -2.36
N LEU A 136 5.58 -5.58 -1.75
CA LEU A 136 4.41 -5.71 -0.89
C LEU A 136 4.84 -5.83 0.57
N SER A 137 4.53 -4.83 1.39
CA SER A 137 4.83 -4.80 2.81
C SER A 137 3.55 -5.08 3.60
N ALA A 138 3.48 -6.24 4.26
CA ALA A 138 2.33 -6.70 5.03
C ALA A 138 0.99 -6.44 4.30
N PRO A 139 0.81 -6.88 3.02
CA PRO A 139 -0.34 -6.52 2.20
C PRO A 139 -1.64 -6.92 2.87
N ALA A 140 -2.69 -6.09 2.74
CA ALA A 140 -3.99 -6.33 3.32
C ALA A 140 -4.74 -7.41 2.52
N VAL A 141 -4.54 -8.67 2.90
CA VAL A 141 -5.12 -9.86 2.26
C VAL A 141 -6.00 -10.68 3.23
N TRP A 142 -6.39 -10.10 4.37
CA TRP A 142 -7.28 -10.74 5.32
C TRP A 142 -8.72 -10.68 4.83
N GLY A 143 -8.99 -11.45 3.76
CA GLY A 143 -10.32 -11.59 3.16
C GLY A 143 -11.26 -12.47 3.98
N ARG A 144 -12.56 -12.46 3.59
CA ARG A 144 -13.64 -13.21 4.28
C ARG A 144 -13.38 -14.71 4.36
N GLU A 145 -12.64 -15.26 3.42
CA GLU A 145 -12.27 -16.69 3.40
C GLU A 145 -11.49 -17.12 4.65
N THR A 146 -10.71 -16.21 5.24
CA THR A 146 -9.91 -16.47 6.44
C THR A 146 -10.43 -15.75 7.68
N MET A 147 -11.45 -14.92 7.54
CA MET A 147 -12.12 -14.28 8.67
C MET A 147 -13.07 -15.23 9.38
N PRO A 148 -13.19 -15.14 10.72
CA PRO A 148 -14.28 -15.81 11.44
C PRO A 148 -15.64 -15.36 10.90
N TRP A 149 -16.54 -16.32 10.65
CA TRP A 149 -17.86 -16.06 10.04
C TRP A 149 -18.70 -15.01 10.80
N TYR A 150 -18.59 -14.99 12.13
CA TYR A 150 -19.32 -14.02 12.96
C TYR A 150 -18.85 -12.58 12.77
N GLN A 151 -17.55 -12.37 12.50
CA GLN A 151 -17.01 -11.04 12.17
C GLN A 151 -17.52 -10.57 10.81
N THR A 152 -17.55 -11.46 9.83
CA THR A 152 -18.11 -11.20 8.51
C THR A 152 -19.59 -10.85 8.58
N ALA A 153 -20.38 -11.61 9.33
CA ALA A 153 -21.81 -11.37 9.52
C ALA A 153 -22.07 -10.04 10.26
N ALA A 154 -21.34 -9.78 11.36
CA ALA A 154 -21.44 -8.52 12.11
C ALA A 154 -21.08 -7.30 11.27
N LEU A 155 -19.99 -7.39 10.49
CA LEU A 155 -19.59 -6.31 9.60
C LEU A 155 -20.62 -6.08 8.49
N TRP A 156 -21.15 -7.15 7.88
CA TRP A 156 -22.21 -7.04 6.87
C TRP A 156 -23.44 -6.32 7.43
N LEU A 157 -23.96 -6.80 8.57
CA LEU A 157 -25.13 -6.21 9.22
C LEU A 157 -24.90 -4.73 9.55
N SER A 158 -23.76 -4.43 10.17
CA SER A 158 -23.42 -3.04 10.55
C SER A 158 -23.30 -2.13 9.33
N ALA A 159 -22.69 -2.62 8.23
CA ALA A 159 -22.53 -1.86 7.00
C ALA A 159 -23.87 -1.54 6.32
N HIS A 160 -24.91 -2.38 6.50
CA HIS A 160 -26.22 -2.18 5.89
C HIS A 160 -27.23 -1.48 6.82
N THR A 161 -26.94 -1.40 8.12
CA THR A 161 -27.84 -0.74 9.09
C THR A 161 -27.31 0.61 9.56
N VAL A 162 -26.01 0.70 9.87
CA VAL A 162 -25.36 1.88 10.43
C VAL A 162 -24.05 2.24 9.71
N PRO A 163 -24.03 2.37 8.37
CA PRO A 163 -22.80 2.52 7.58
C PRO A 163 -21.92 3.70 7.98
N LYS A 164 -22.55 4.77 8.47
CA LYS A 164 -21.86 6.03 8.86
C LYS A 164 -21.36 6.02 10.31
N ALA A 165 -21.70 4.98 11.09
CA ALA A 165 -21.17 4.84 12.45
C ALA A 165 -19.65 4.76 12.41
N LYS A 166 -18.99 5.34 13.42
CA LYS A 166 -17.53 5.42 13.47
C LYS A 166 -16.98 4.47 14.52
N LEU A 167 -16.08 3.62 14.10
CA LEU A 167 -15.30 2.72 14.95
C LEU A 167 -13.98 3.39 15.32
N THR A 168 -13.48 3.09 16.50
CA THR A 168 -12.15 3.50 16.97
C THR A 168 -11.36 2.29 17.41
N GLY A 169 -10.04 2.31 17.16
CA GLY A 169 -9.11 1.31 17.70
C GLY A 169 -8.72 1.56 19.16
N GLN A 170 -9.27 2.60 19.82
CA GLN A 170 -8.95 2.87 21.22
C GLN A 170 -9.41 1.71 22.12
N GLY A 171 -8.51 1.25 22.97
CA GLY A 171 -8.76 0.12 23.87
C GLY A 171 -8.45 -1.27 23.26
N LEU A 172 -8.22 -1.38 21.96
CA LEU A 172 -7.66 -2.59 21.37
C LEU A 172 -6.16 -2.65 21.70
N LYS A 173 -5.73 -3.73 22.36
CA LYS A 173 -4.32 -3.95 22.69
C LYS A 173 -3.56 -4.52 21.46
N ILE A 174 -3.73 -3.88 20.29
CA ILE A 174 -3.08 -4.28 19.04
C ILE A 174 -1.89 -3.36 18.80
N MET A 175 -0.72 -3.95 18.62
CA MET A 175 0.50 -3.22 18.29
C MET A 175 0.75 -3.26 16.79
N ALA A 176 0.67 -2.08 16.15
CA ALA A 176 1.00 -1.94 14.73
C ALA A 176 2.52 -1.82 14.48
N SER A 177 3.30 -1.44 15.50
CA SER A 177 4.75 -1.24 15.45
C SER A 177 5.34 -1.31 16.87
N ASP A 178 6.61 -1.62 16.99
CA ASP A 178 7.39 -1.47 18.25
C ASP A 178 7.92 -0.03 18.45
N ASN A 179 7.79 0.83 17.47
CA ASN A 179 8.19 2.23 17.54
C ASN A 179 7.07 3.09 18.17
N ILE A 180 7.06 3.11 19.49
CA ILE A 180 6.00 3.80 20.27
C ILE A 180 5.98 5.31 20.02
N GLU A 181 7.14 5.94 19.81
CA GLU A 181 7.20 7.39 19.53
C GLU A 181 6.54 7.71 18.17
N MET A 182 6.78 6.90 17.16
CA MET A 182 6.11 6.99 15.87
C MET A 182 4.59 6.79 16.01
N LEU A 183 4.13 5.78 16.77
CA LEU A 183 2.70 5.56 17.02
C LEU A 183 2.04 6.74 17.74
N ARG A 184 2.74 7.35 18.70
CA ARG A 184 2.27 8.58 19.38
C ARG A 184 2.19 9.75 18.42
N ALA A 185 3.14 9.90 17.50
CA ALA A 185 3.11 10.93 16.47
C ALA A 185 1.91 10.76 15.53
N LEU A 186 1.66 9.53 15.04
CA LEU A 186 0.47 9.19 14.24
C LEU A 186 -0.83 9.49 15.00
N GLY A 187 -0.87 9.21 16.30
CA GLY A 187 -2.03 9.51 17.14
C GLY A 187 -2.36 11.00 17.21
N ARG A 188 -1.37 11.88 17.07
CA ARG A 188 -1.52 13.35 17.09
C ARG A 188 -1.69 13.97 15.70
N ASP A 189 -1.30 13.27 14.65
CA ASP A 189 -1.35 13.79 13.28
C ASP A 189 -2.82 13.95 12.81
N PRO A 190 -3.27 15.17 12.45
CA PRO A 190 -4.64 15.41 12.00
C PRO A 190 -5.01 14.74 10.68
N LEU A 191 -4.05 14.39 9.82
CA LEU A 191 -4.27 13.76 8.54
C LEU A 191 -4.48 12.24 8.66
N VAL A 192 -4.06 11.64 9.78
CA VAL A 192 -4.32 10.23 10.09
C VAL A 192 -5.74 10.07 10.65
N ILE A 193 -6.54 9.18 10.06
CA ILE A 193 -7.94 8.94 10.47
C ILE A 193 -7.97 8.05 11.72
N LYS A 194 -8.54 8.56 12.84
CA LYS A 194 -8.64 7.85 14.12
C LYS A 194 -10.00 7.21 14.34
N LYS A 195 -11.03 7.68 13.63
CA LYS A 195 -12.41 7.20 13.75
C LYS A 195 -12.89 6.79 12.35
N THR A 196 -12.93 5.51 12.11
CA THR A 196 -13.23 4.92 10.79
C THR A 196 -14.70 4.58 10.66
N ARG A 197 -15.33 4.96 9.58
CA ARG A 197 -16.72 4.60 9.27
C ARG A 197 -16.83 3.10 9.02
N VAL A 198 -17.96 2.53 9.37
CA VAL A 198 -18.26 1.10 9.15
C VAL A 198 -18.25 0.76 7.66
N ASP A 199 -18.80 1.62 6.80
CA ASP A 199 -18.79 1.42 5.34
C ASP A 199 -17.35 1.45 4.77
N ALA A 200 -16.43 2.20 5.34
CA ALA A 200 -15.03 2.19 4.95
C ALA A 200 -14.33 0.87 5.35
N VAL A 201 -14.62 0.33 6.53
CA VAL A 201 -14.12 -1.00 6.94
C VAL A 201 -14.68 -2.09 6.03
N TYR A 202 -15.97 -2.03 5.70
CA TYR A 202 -16.60 -2.97 4.77
C TYR A 202 -15.99 -2.88 3.37
N GLY A 203 -15.74 -1.67 2.89
CA GLY A 203 -15.05 -1.41 1.62
C GLY A 203 -13.61 -1.95 1.59
N LEU A 204 -12.87 -1.78 2.69
CA LEU A 204 -11.54 -2.38 2.85
C LEU A 204 -11.61 -3.92 2.80
N THR A 205 -12.61 -4.53 3.46
CA THR A 205 -12.79 -5.98 3.42
C THR A 205 -13.06 -6.48 1.99
N ASN A 206 -13.87 -5.75 1.21
CA ASN A 206 -14.08 -6.06 -0.21
C ASN A 206 -12.79 -5.96 -1.02
N LEU A 207 -11.94 -4.97 -0.73
CA LEU A 207 -10.62 -4.84 -1.34
C LEU A 207 -9.69 -6.02 -0.94
N MET A 208 -9.71 -6.44 0.33
CA MET A 208 -8.90 -7.57 0.81
C MET A 208 -9.30 -8.89 0.14
N ASP A 209 -10.60 -9.13 -0.07
CA ASP A 209 -11.08 -10.29 -0.84
C ASP A 209 -10.55 -10.25 -2.27
N ALA A 210 -10.67 -9.09 -2.93
CA ALA A 210 -10.19 -8.90 -4.30
C ALA A 210 -8.67 -9.05 -4.42
N ALA A 211 -7.91 -8.57 -3.42
CA ALA A 211 -6.45 -8.69 -3.38
C ALA A 211 -6.01 -10.15 -3.18
N LEU A 212 -6.66 -10.88 -2.28
CA LEU A 212 -6.38 -12.29 -2.06
C LEU A 212 -6.67 -13.13 -3.31
N GLU A 213 -7.71 -12.80 -4.07
CA GLU A 213 -7.98 -13.43 -5.36
C GLU A 213 -6.99 -12.98 -6.44
N ALA A 214 -6.56 -11.70 -6.43
CA ALA A 214 -5.58 -11.18 -7.37
C ALA A 214 -4.21 -11.87 -7.26
N ALA A 215 -3.88 -12.48 -6.13
CA ALA A 215 -2.62 -13.20 -5.95
C ALA A 215 -2.36 -14.24 -7.04
N ARG A 216 -3.40 -14.87 -7.59
CA ARG A 216 -3.32 -15.89 -8.65
C ARG A 216 -2.80 -15.36 -9.99
N ASP A 217 -2.91 -14.05 -10.20
CA ASP A 217 -2.61 -13.38 -11.46
C ASP A 217 -1.34 -12.51 -11.39
N LEU A 218 -0.61 -12.55 -10.26
CA LEU A 218 0.60 -11.75 -10.05
C LEU A 218 1.85 -12.47 -10.57
N ASP A 219 2.14 -12.30 -11.85
CA ASP A 219 3.29 -12.89 -12.53
C ASP A 219 4.28 -11.79 -12.97
N LEU A 220 5.00 -11.21 -12.02
CA LEU A 220 6.01 -10.18 -12.23
C LEU A 220 7.05 -10.21 -11.08
N PRO A 221 8.23 -9.59 -11.25
CA PRO A 221 9.23 -9.49 -10.18
C PRO A 221 8.63 -8.93 -8.90
N MET A 222 8.85 -9.63 -7.77
CA MET A 222 8.16 -9.33 -6.53
C MET A 222 9.04 -9.48 -5.30
N LEU A 223 8.99 -8.47 -4.41
CA LEU A 223 9.51 -8.53 -3.05
C LEU A 223 8.34 -8.50 -2.06
N ILE A 224 8.21 -9.52 -1.23
CA ILE A 224 7.18 -9.59 -0.19
C ILE A 224 7.85 -9.52 1.18
N LEU A 225 7.40 -8.58 2.01
CA LEU A 225 7.93 -8.29 3.34
C LEU A 225 6.83 -8.53 4.37
N TYR A 226 7.10 -9.33 5.39
CA TYR A 226 6.11 -9.64 6.42
C TYR A 226 6.75 -9.72 7.81
N GLY A 227 6.10 -9.09 8.79
CA GLY A 227 6.52 -9.12 10.19
C GLY A 227 5.89 -10.28 10.95
N LYS A 228 6.69 -11.16 11.58
CA LYS A 228 6.14 -12.31 12.34
C LYS A 228 5.35 -11.91 13.59
N LYS A 229 5.47 -10.64 14.03
CA LYS A 229 4.67 -10.05 15.12
C LYS A 229 3.51 -9.19 14.63
N ASP A 230 3.17 -9.25 13.34
CA ASP A 230 2.02 -8.54 12.80
C ASP A 230 0.71 -9.01 13.48
N GLN A 231 0.02 -8.05 14.12
CA GLN A 231 -1.24 -8.29 14.81
C GLN A 231 -2.45 -7.71 14.04
N ILE A 232 -2.20 -7.06 12.88
CA ILE A 232 -3.23 -6.44 12.05
C ILE A 232 -3.62 -7.38 10.91
N ILE A 233 -2.64 -7.91 10.19
CA ILE A 233 -2.86 -8.96 9.20
C ILE A 233 -2.31 -10.27 9.77
N PRO A 234 -3.17 -11.23 10.15
CA PRO A 234 -2.72 -12.50 10.69
C PRO A 234 -1.86 -13.29 9.69
N ASN A 235 -1.09 -14.26 10.20
CA ASN A 235 -0.21 -15.07 9.35
C ASN A 235 -0.98 -15.91 8.32
N ALA A 236 -2.11 -16.52 8.71
CA ALA A 236 -2.88 -17.43 7.85
C ALA A 236 -3.32 -16.82 6.50
N PRO A 237 -3.93 -15.61 6.41
CA PRO A 237 -4.21 -14.97 5.13
C PRO A 237 -2.95 -14.67 4.31
N THR A 238 -1.83 -14.33 4.94
CA THR A 238 -0.56 -14.13 4.25
C THR A 238 -0.04 -15.44 3.66
N GLU A 239 -0.06 -16.53 4.40
CA GLU A 239 0.30 -17.86 3.90
C GLU A 239 -0.61 -18.30 2.73
N LEU A 240 -1.92 -18.05 2.84
CA LEU A 240 -2.86 -18.34 1.77
C LEU A 240 -2.58 -17.51 0.51
N MET A 241 -2.27 -16.22 0.66
CA MET A 241 -1.83 -15.38 -0.46
C MET A 241 -0.58 -15.95 -1.12
N LEU A 242 0.45 -16.29 -0.33
CA LEU A 242 1.70 -16.86 -0.86
C LEU A 242 1.48 -18.18 -1.60
N ALA A 243 0.57 -19.03 -1.10
CA ALA A 243 0.21 -20.30 -1.75
C ALA A 243 -0.56 -20.11 -3.07
N ARG A 244 -1.18 -18.94 -3.28
CA ARG A 244 -1.92 -18.60 -4.51
C ARG A 244 -1.06 -17.98 -5.60
N LEU A 245 0.13 -17.50 -5.25
CA LEU A 245 1.01 -16.88 -6.24
C LEU A 245 1.45 -17.88 -7.30
N PRO A 246 1.48 -17.51 -8.60
CA PRO A 246 1.85 -18.40 -9.69
C PRO A 246 3.26 -19.00 -9.51
N GLU A 247 3.44 -20.27 -9.85
CA GLU A 247 4.77 -20.90 -9.88
C GLU A 247 5.68 -20.31 -10.97
N SER A 248 5.11 -19.80 -12.09
CA SER A 248 5.84 -19.12 -13.17
C SER A 248 6.70 -17.95 -12.67
N GLY A 249 6.17 -17.13 -11.75
CA GLY A 249 6.89 -15.99 -11.17
C GLY A 249 7.84 -16.33 -10.02
N LYS A 250 8.02 -17.61 -9.66
CA LYS A 250 8.74 -18.02 -8.45
C LYS A 250 10.23 -17.62 -8.47
N ALA A 251 10.87 -17.67 -9.61
CA ALA A 251 12.29 -17.33 -9.77
C ALA A 251 12.59 -15.85 -9.46
N ASP A 252 11.63 -14.96 -9.75
CA ASP A 252 11.74 -13.51 -9.54
C ASP A 252 11.06 -13.03 -8.27
N ARG A 253 10.62 -13.97 -7.42
CA ARG A 253 9.97 -13.69 -6.15
C ARG A 253 10.94 -13.86 -4.98
N LYS A 254 11.03 -12.82 -4.14
CA LYS A 254 11.73 -12.87 -2.86
C LYS A 254 10.74 -12.60 -1.73
N VAL A 255 10.73 -13.48 -0.72
CA VAL A 255 9.91 -13.29 0.51
C VAL A 255 10.85 -13.15 1.69
N ILE A 256 10.66 -12.10 2.49
CA ILE A 256 11.45 -11.86 3.70
C ILE A 256 10.51 -11.79 4.90
N PHE A 257 10.75 -12.67 5.87
CA PHE A 257 10.06 -12.68 7.16
C PHE A 257 10.95 -12.05 8.23
N TYR A 258 10.46 -10.95 8.83
CA TYR A 258 11.15 -10.28 9.93
C TYR A 258 10.67 -10.84 11.27
N ALA A 259 11.53 -11.56 11.98
CA ALA A 259 11.20 -12.25 13.24
C ALA A 259 10.65 -11.28 14.31
N ASN A 260 11.16 -10.06 14.36
CA ASN A 260 10.75 -9.00 15.27
C ASN A 260 9.90 -7.91 14.62
N GLY A 261 9.58 -8.03 13.33
CA GLY A 261 8.79 -7.06 12.59
C GLY A 261 7.32 -7.10 12.98
N TYR A 262 6.70 -5.93 13.03
CA TYR A 262 5.28 -5.72 13.20
C TYR A 262 4.62 -5.38 11.84
N HIS A 263 3.44 -4.76 11.87
CA HIS A 263 2.71 -4.42 10.65
C HIS A 263 3.37 -3.28 9.85
N MET A 264 3.84 -2.23 10.54
CA MET A 264 4.44 -1.05 9.92
C MET A 264 5.96 -1.22 9.76
N LEU A 265 6.38 -2.26 9.03
CA LEU A 265 7.77 -2.70 8.91
C LEU A 265 8.76 -1.59 8.60
N THR A 266 8.42 -0.68 7.70
CA THR A 266 9.30 0.43 7.29
C THR A 266 9.46 1.49 8.38
N ARG A 267 8.61 1.45 9.41
CA ARG A 267 8.57 2.41 10.52
C ARG A 267 8.84 1.79 11.88
N ASP A 268 9.08 0.47 11.95
CA ASP A 268 9.54 -0.23 13.14
C ASP A 268 10.91 0.28 13.57
N LEU A 269 11.33 0.00 14.83
CA LEU A 269 12.67 0.35 15.31
C LEU A 269 13.77 -0.21 14.43
N GLN A 270 13.56 -1.36 13.79
CA GLN A 270 14.45 -1.96 12.81
C GLN A 270 14.16 -1.59 11.35
N GLY A 271 13.34 -0.57 11.09
CA GLY A 271 12.90 -0.18 9.75
C GLY A 271 14.04 0.05 8.76
N GLN A 272 15.22 0.51 9.22
CA GLN A 272 16.40 0.66 8.35
C GLN A 272 16.87 -0.66 7.72
N THR A 273 16.68 -1.80 8.38
CA THR A 273 16.96 -3.11 7.77
C THR A 273 16.03 -3.37 6.60
N VAL A 274 14.75 -3.07 6.76
CA VAL A 274 13.74 -3.19 5.71
C VAL A 274 14.08 -2.29 4.52
N TRP A 275 14.50 -1.04 4.76
CA TRP A 275 14.89 -0.11 3.67
C TRP A 275 16.11 -0.62 2.89
N ARG A 276 17.11 -1.22 3.57
CA ARG A 276 18.28 -1.83 2.92
C ARG A 276 17.89 -3.03 2.07
N ASP A 277 16.98 -3.88 2.56
CA ASP A 277 16.48 -5.04 1.81
C ASP A 277 15.72 -4.60 0.56
N ILE A 278 14.92 -3.53 0.64
CA ILE A 278 14.23 -2.91 -0.50
C ILE A 278 15.26 -2.38 -1.50
N ALA A 279 16.23 -1.57 -1.06
CA ALA A 279 17.26 -1.03 -1.94
C ALA A 279 18.08 -2.14 -2.62
N THR A 280 18.53 -3.14 -1.86
CA THR A 280 19.26 -4.29 -2.39
C THR A 280 18.46 -5.05 -3.46
N TRP A 281 17.14 -5.19 -3.25
CA TRP A 281 16.28 -5.85 -4.24
C TRP A 281 16.11 -5.01 -5.51
N ILE A 282 16.03 -3.69 -5.40
CA ILE A 282 15.99 -2.75 -6.54
C ILE A 282 17.33 -2.78 -7.28
N ASP A 283 18.46 -2.67 -6.57
CA ASP A 283 19.82 -2.61 -7.14
C ASP A 283 20.21 -3.90 -7.90
N ALA A 284 19.55 -5.02 -7.62
CA ALA A 284 19.79 -6.30 -8.29
C ALA A 284 19.05 -6.45 -9.62
N ARG A 285 18.32 -5.42 -10.09
CA ARG A 285 17.46 -5.43 -11.30
C ARG A 285 17.77 -4.23 -12.18
#